data_c25f0de0679021ab2117b3e8e0bf2502
#
_entry.id   c25f0de0679021ab2117b3e8e0bf2502
#
_cell.length_a   1.000
_cell.length_b   1.000
_cell.length_c   1.000
_cell.angle_alpha   90.00
_cell.angle_beta   90.00
_cell.angle_gamma   90.00
#
_symmetry.space_group_name_H-M   'P 1'
#
loop_
_entity.id
_entity.type
_entity.pdbx_description
1 polymer ?
#
loop_
_entity_poly.entity_id
_entity_poly.type
_entity_poly.pdbx_seq_one_letter_code
_entity_poly.pdbx_strand_id
1 'polypeptide(L)'
;MEGSTGVVSPAQVRAARAEYAFGRARQAGDMRAAVRGALDAGAERVVICDAHGSMTNLDIAEFGKHVLLASGSPKVLGMVEGAAGCAAAFFVGYHAMAGTEKAVLDHTFDSRTIYGLTVNGVKMGETGVNALLCGALGVPVALATGDDALCAEAR
;
A
#
# COMPACT_ATOMS: atom_id res chain seq x y z
N MET A 1 0.87 0.49 5.16
CA MET A 1 1.46 0.04 6.47
C MET A 1 0.43 -0.67 7.32
N GLU A 2 -0.80 -0.22 7.34
CA GLU A 2 -1.86 -0.69 8.23
C GLU A 2 -2.22 -2.17 8.08
N GLY A 3 -2.14 -2.71 6.88
CA GLY A 3 -2.34 -4.14 6.61
C GLY A 3 -1.07 -4.98 6.64
N SER A 4 0.05 -4.43 7.13
CA SER A 4 1.30 -5.19 7.26
C SER A 4 1.21 -6.20 8.39
N THR A 5 1.90 -7.32 8.22
CA THR A 5 1.89 -8.46 9.15
C THR A 5 2.25 -8.04 10.58
N GLY A 6 1.30 -8.22 11.51
CA GLY A 6 1.46 -7.90 12.94
C GLY A 6 1.23 -6.43 13.30
N VAL A 7 0.81 -5.59 12.36
CA VAL A 7 0.35 -4.22 12.64
C VAL A 7 -1.14 -4.27 12.97
N VAL A 8 -1.49 -3.88 14.20
CA VAL A 8 -2.86 -3.99 14.73
C VAL A 8 -3.29 -2.76 15.54
N SER A 9 -2.42 -1.77 15.68
CA SER A 9 -2.66 -0.61 16.55
C SER A 9 -2.36 0.71 15.84
N PRO A 10 -3.18 1.76 16.06
CA PRO A 10 -2.89 3.09 15.55
C PRO A 10 -1.54 3.67 16.00
N ALA A 11 -1.00 3.22 17.15
CA ALA A 11 0.31 3.66 17.63
C ALA A 11 1.46 3.16 16.73
N GLN A 12 1.27 2.01 16.09
CA GLN A 12 2.28 1.41 15.20
C GLN A 12 2.38 2.09 13.83
N VAL A 13 1.38 2.89 13.46
CA VAL A 13 1.30 3.55 12.14
C VAL A 13 1.42 5.07 12.20
N ARG A 14 1.62 5.64 13.40
CA ARG A 14 1.74 7.10 13.60
C ARG A 14 3.16 7.49 13.97
N ALA A 15 3.81 8.31 13.13
CA ALA A 15 5.22 8.72 13.28
C ALA A 15 5.57 9.32 14.65
N ALA A 16 4.62 9.94 15.35
CA ALA A 16 4.84 10.53 16.68
C ALA A 16 4.80 9.52 17.84
N ARG A 17 4.59 8.23 17.57
CA ARG A 17 4.47 7.18 18.58
C ARG A 17 5.72 6.30 18.66
N ALA A 18 6.04 5.82 19.85
CA ALA A 18 7.21 4.95 20.07
C ALA A 18 7.12 3.64 19.26
N GLU A 19 5.92 3.08 19.12
CA GLU A 19 5.66 1.84 18.40
C GLU A 19 5.77 1.96 16.88
N TYR A 20 5.93 3.17 16.35
CA TYR A 20 6.06 3.41 14.90
C TYR A 20 7.26 2.69 14.27
N ALA A 21 8.36 2.57 15.00
CA ALA A 21 9.53 1.82 14.54
C ALA A 21 9.19 0.33 14.29
N PHE A 22 8.33 -0.26 15.12
CA PHE A 22 7.84 -1.62 14.90
C PHE A 22 7.01 -1.71 13.62
N GLY A 23 6.04 -0.79 13.42
CA GLY A 23 5.20 -0.76 12.20
C GLY A 23 6.04 -0.62 10.93
N ARG A 24 7.04 0.27 10.92
CA ARG A 24 7.98 0.42 9.81
C ARG A 24 8.75 -0.86 9.51
N ALA A 25 9.25 -1.54 10.54
CA ALA A 25 9.99 -2.79 10.38
C ALA A 25 9.11 -3.90 9.77
N ARG A 26 7.82 -3.95 10.14
CA ARG A 26 6.85 -4.89 9.56
C ARG A 26 6.55 -4.57 8.10
N GLN A 27 6.28 -3.30 7.79
CA GLN A 27 6.10 -2.83 6.42
C GLN A 27 7.30 -3.18 5.54
N ALA A 28 8.51 -2.89 5.99
CA ALA A 28 9.74 -3.22 5.27
C ALA A 28 9.91 -4.74 5.08
N GLY A 29 9.52 -5.54 6.08
CA GLY A 29 9.55 -7.01 6.00
C GLY A 29 8.65 -7.55 4.91
N ASP A 30 7.37 -7.13 4.89
CA ASP A 30 6.39 -7.54 3.88
C ASP A 30 6.83 -7.06 2.49
N MET A 31 7.35 -5.83 2.40
CA MET A 31 7.85 -5.28 1.14
C MET A 31 9.05 -6.07 0.60
N ARG A 32 10.00 -6.45 1.45
CA ARG A 32 11.12 -7.31 1.03
C ARG A 32 10.66 -8.67 0.53
N ALA A 33 9.63 -9.25 1.15
CA ALA A 33 9.05 -10.51 0.67
C ALA A 33 8.40 -10.37 -0.70
N ALA A 34 7.63 -9.30 -0.92
CA ALA A 34 6.99 -9.01 -2.20
C ALA A 34 8.02 -8.74 -3.31
N VAL A 35 9.06 -7.94 -3.02
CA VAL A 35 10.16 -7.68 -3.95
C VAL A 35 10.87 -8.97 -4.34
N ARG A 36 11.20 -9.82 -3.37
CA ARG A 36 11.83 -11.11 -3.64
C ARG A 36 10.96 -11.98 -4.53
N GLY A 37 9.66 -12.12 -4.19
CA GLY A 37 8.73 -12.91 -5.00
C GLY A 37 8.62 -12.41 -6.44
N ALA A 38 8.60 -11.09 -6.66
CA ALA A 38 8.59 -10.51 -8.00
C ALA A 38 9.88 -10.83 -8.79
N LEU A 39 11.04 -10.65 -8.16
CA LEU A 39 12.34 -10.96 -8.79
C LEU A 39 12.51 -12.45 -9.08
N ASP A 40 12.10 -13.33 -8.16
CA ASP A 40 12.13 -14.79 -8.33
C ASP A 40 11.20 -15.24 -9.47
N ALA A 41 10.10 -14.50 -9.70
CA ALA A 41 9.20 -14.70 -10.84
C ALA A 41 9.70 -14.10 -12.17
N GLY A 42 10.89 -13.51 -12.19
CA GLY A 42 11.53 -13.01 -13.40
C GLY A 42 11.39 -11.51 -13.67
N ALA A 43 10.91 -10.72 -12.69
CA ALA A 43 10.95 -9.28 -12.83
C ALA A 43 12.39 -8.77 -12.86
N GLU A 44 12.75 -7.97 -13.86
CA GLU A 44 14.08 -7.39 -13.98
C GLU A 44 14.31 -6.22 -13.01
N ARG A 45 13.24 -5.53 -12.67
CA ARG A 45 13.25 -4.34 -11.82
C ARG A 45 11.92 -4.21 -11.08
N VAL A 46 11.98 -3.69 -9.86
CA VAL A 46 10.80 -3.38 -9.03
C VAL A 46 10.82 -1.89 -8.68
N VAL A 47 9.68 -1.24 -8.80
CA VAL A 47 9.47 0.12 -8.30
C VAL A 47 8.61 0.03 -7.05
N ILE A 48 9.13 0.51 -5.92
CA ILE A 48 8.36 0.65 -4.68
C ILE A 48 7.83 2.07 -4.60
N CYS A 49 6.54 2.23 -4.39
CA CYS A 49 5.94 3.50 -3.99
C CYS A 49 5.65 3.45 -2.49
N ASP A 50 6.38 4.23 -1.70
CA ASP A 50 6.06 4.38 -0.27
C ASP A 50 4.78 5.21 -0.16
N ALA A 51 3.70 4.59 0.29
CA ALA A 51 2.36 5.16 0.19
C ALA A 51 1.71 5.46 1.56
N HIS A 52 2.41 5.22 2.67
CA HIS A 52 1.86 5.47 4.01
C HIS A 52 2.22 6.85 4.56
N GLY A 53 1.23 7.60 5.04
CA GLY A 53 1.41 8.85 5.77
C GLY A 53 2.24 9.89 5.01
N SER A 54 3.41 10.25 5.53
CA SER A 54 4.37 11.16 4.87
C SER A 54 5.06 10.56 3.65
N MET A 55 4.84 9.29 3.38
CA MET A 55 5.46 8.54 2.27
C MET A 55 7.01 8.48 2.34
N THR A 56 7.55 8.43 3.57
CA THR A 56 9.00 8.38 3.86
C THR A 56 9.36 7.32 4.88
N ASN A 57 8.69 6.16 4.80
CA ASN A 57 8.80 5.10 5.82
C ASN A 57 9.89 4.08 5.52
N LEU A 58 10.16 3.85 4.24
CA LEU A 58 11.08 2.82 3.76
C LEU A 58 12.46 3.40 3.51
N ASP A 59 13.50 2.61 3.78
CA ASP A 59 14.89 2.92 3.45
C ASP A 59 15.32 2.10 2.23
N ILE A 60 15.78 2.77 1.17
CA ILE A 60 16.25 2.11 -0.05
C ILE A 60 17.42 1.15 0.20
N ALA A 61 18.22 1.39 1.22
CA ALA A 61 19.33 0.52 1.60
C ALA A 61 18.90 -0.90 2.01
N GLU A 62 17.63 -1.07 2.38
CA GLU A 62 17.05 -2.39 2.71
C GLU A 62 16.71 -3.24 1.48
N PHE A 63 16.76 -2.64 0.29
CA PHE A 63 16.38 -3.27 -0.98
C PHE A 63 17.58 -3.35 -1.93
N GLY A 64 17.68 -4.40 -2.72
CA GLY A 64 18.80 -4.62 -3.62
C GLY A 64 18.83 -3.66 -4.82
N LYS A 65 19.87 -3.78 -5.64
CA LYS A 65 20.15 -2.93 -6.82
C LYS A 65 19.07 -2.89 -7.91
N HIS A 66 18.14 -3.83 -7.88
CA HIS A 66 17.04 -3.93 -8.85
C HIS A 66 15.79 -3.14 -8.40
N VAL A 67 15.88 -2.41 -7.31
CA VAL A 67 14.75 -1.66 -6.74
C VAL A 67 14.94 -0.16 -6.92
N LEU A 68 13.88 0.50 -7.35
CA LEU A 68 13.71 1.95 -7.29
C LEU A 68 12.69 2.27 -6.21
N LEU A 69 12.90 3.37 -5.47
CA LEU A 69 11.99 3.83 -4.42
C LEU A 69 11.45 5.22 -4.74
N ALA A 70 10.15 5.32 -4.95
CA ALA A 70 9.41 6.58 -4.99
C ALA A 70 9.00 6.95 -3.55
N SER A 71 9.74 7.88 -2.96
CA SER A 71 9.57 8.34 -1.56
C SER A 71 9.21 9.80 -1.51
N GLY A 72 8.54 10.21 -0.44
CA GLY A 72 8.13 11.60 -0.20
C GLY A 72 6.75 11.95 -0.74
N SER A 73 6.30 13.16 -0.40
CA SER A 73 4.99 13.74 -0.76
C SER A 73 5.17 15.24 -1.06
N PRO A 74 4.42 15.82 -2.02
CA PRO A 74 3.40 15.19 -2.85
C PRO A 74 3.98 14.38 -4.02
N LYS A 75 3.20 13.43 -4.53
CA LYS A 75 3.48 12.68 -5.76
C LYS A 75 2.35 12.90 -6.77
N VAL A 76 2.67 12.93 -8.06
CA VAL A 76 1.70 13.22 -9.13
C VAL A 76 0.60 12.17 -9.18
N LEU A 77 0.97 10.89 -9.08
CA LEU A 77 0.03 9.76 -9.07
C LEU A 77 -0.23 9.22 -7.65
N GLY A 78 0.15 9.97 -6.61
CA GLY A 78 -0.09 9.59 -5.21
C GLY A 78 0.50 8.23 -4.85
N MET A 79 -0.38 7.33 -4.41
CA MET A 79 0.01 6.00 -3.93
C MET A 79 0.46 5.03 -5.05
N VAL A 80 0.20 5.36 -6.31
CA VAL A 80 0.60 4.54 -7.46
C VAL A 80 1.70 5.19 -8.30
N GLU A 81 2.46 6.11 -7.70
CA GLU A 81 3.60 6.73 -8.37
C GLU A 81 4.61 5.67 -8.82
N GLY A 82 5.05 5.79 -10.08
CA GLY A 82 5.97 4.84 -10.69
C GLY A 82 5.30 3.59 -11.30
N ALA A 83 3.97 3.46 -11.26
CA ALA A 83 3.27 2.32 -11.84
C ALA A 83 3.29 2.32 -13.37
N ALA A 84 3.35 3.50 -14.01
CA ALA A 84 3.29 3.61 -15.46
C ALA A 84 4.40 2.78 -16.14
N GLY A 85 4.01 1.93 -17.09
CA GLY A 85 4.92 1.07 -17.84
C GLY A 85 5.37 -0.20 -17.08
N CYS A 86 4.85 -0.45 -15.88
CA CYS A 86 5.06 -1.71 -15.19
C CYS A 86 4.17 -2.82 -15.77
N ALA A 87 4.64 -4.07 -15.69
CA ALA A 87 3.88 -5.24 -16.12
C ALA A 87 2.72 -5.59 -15.18
N ALA A 88 2.86 -5.29 -13.90
CA ALA A 88 1.84 -5.49 -12.87
C ALA A 88 2.10 -4.59 -11.65
N ALA A 89 1.07 -4.39 -10.84
CA ALA A 89 1.14 -3.71 -9.55
C ALA A 89 0.81 -4.69 -8.40
N PHE A 90 1.49 -4.51 -7.27
CA PHE A 90 1.23 -5.22 -6.01
C PHE A 90 0.84 -4.20 -4.94
N PHE A 91 -0.28 -4.41 -4.28
CA PHE A 91 -0.74 -3.63 -3.14
C PHE A 91 -0.37 -4.35 -1.84
N VAL A 92 0.74 -3.94 -1.24
CA VAL A 92 1.34 -4.65 -0.09
C VAL A 92 1.04 -3.90 1.20
N GLY A 93 0.41 -4.58 2.17
CA GLY A 93 0.06 -4.00 3.46
C GLY A 93 -1.05 -2.96 3.37
N TYR A 94 -2.02 -3.16 2.49
CA TYR A 94 -3.23 -2.35 2.37
C TYR A 94 -4.24 -2.71 3.46
N HIS A 95 -5.27 -1.90 3.61
CA HIS A 95 -6.35 -2.03 4.59
C HIS A 95 -7.71 -1.84 3.91
N ALA A 96 -8.78 -2.27 4.57
CA ALA A 96 -10.13 -2.09 4.07
C ALA A 96 -10.59 -0.63 4.16
N MET A 97 -11.60 -0.25 3.38
CA MET A 97 -12.20 1.07 3.37
C MET A 97 -12.86 1.43 4.72
N ALA A 98 -12.99 2.71 4.99
CA ALA A 98 -13.62 3.25 6.20
C ALA A 98 -15.01 2.64 6.45
N GLY A 99 -15.24 2.19 7.68
CA GLY A 99 -16.49 1.60 8.15
C GLY A 99 -16.68 0.12 7.80
N THR A 100 -15.62 -0.57 7.37
CA THR A 100 -15.68 -2.02 7.14
C THR A 100 -15.66 -2.75 8.47
N GLU A 101 -16.69 -3.58 8.71
CA GLU A 101 -16.79 -4.35 9.95
C GLU A 101 -15.65 -5.36 10.08
N LYS A 102 -15.14 -5.53 11.31
CA LYS A 102 -14.06 -6.47 11.66
C LYS A 102 -12.73 -6.23 10.93
N ALA A 103 -12.57 -5.08 10.28
CA ALA A 103 -11.32 -4.70 9.65
C ALA A 103 -10.32 -4.13 10.66
N VAL A 104 -9.04 -4.34 10.40
CA VAL A 104 -7.95 -3.78 11.19
C VAL A 104 -7.55 -2.44 10.59
N LEU A 105 -7.64 -1.36 11.38
CA LEU A 105 -7.23 -0.01 11.00
C LEU A 105 -7.91 0.53 9.72
N ASP A 106 -9.17 0.17 9.51
CA ASP A 106 -9.97 0.61 8.37
C ASP A 106 -10.04 2.15 8.27
N HIS A 107 -9.83 2.66 7.10
CA HIS A 107 -10.01 4.09 6.79
C HIS A 107 -9.97 4.30 5.26
N THR A 108 -10.17 5.55 4.81
CA THR A 108 -10.04 5.92 3.39
C THR A 108 -9.32 7.27 3.32
N PHE A 109 -8.07 7.28 2.88
CA PHE A 109 -7.15 8.42 2.76
C PHE A 109 -6.94 9.19 4.08
N ASP A 110 -7.86 10.03 4.50
CA ASP A 110 -7.79 10.71 5.80
C ASP A 110 -8.86 10.16 6.74
N SER A 111 -8.43 9.39 7.74
CA SER A 111 -9.29 8.75 8.74
C SER A 111 -10.14 9.71 9.59
N ARG A 112 -9.85 11.01 9.53
CA ARG A 112 -10.59 12.04 10.31
C ARG A 112 -11.69 12.72 9.51
N THR A 113 -11.58 12.73 8.18
CA THR A 113 -12.43 13.57 7.32
C THR A 113 -13.15 12.79 6.23
N ILE A 114 -12.64 11.61 5.81
CA ILE A 114 -13.21 10.83 4.73
C ILE A 114 -13.76 9.50 5.28
N TYR A 115 -15.08 9.41 5.38
CA TYR A 115 -15.77 8.20 5.81
C TYR A 115 -16.29 7.35 4.63
N GLY A 116 -16.52 7.95 3.50
CA GLY A 116 -17.00 7.25 2.31
C GLY A 116 -16.58 7.95 1.02
N LEU A 117 -16.19 7.15 0.05
CA LEU A 117 -15.85 7.58 -1.29
C LEU A 117 -16.62 6.72 -2.30
N THR A 118 -17.16 7.36 -3.33
CA THR A 118 -17.92 6.67 -4.36
C THR A 118 -17.46 7.14 -5.73
N VAL A 119 -17.17 6.19 -6.60
CA VAL A 119 -16.81 6.45 -8.00
C VAL A 119 -17.84 5.77 -8.88
N ASN A 120 -18.57 6.56 -9.69
CA ASN A 120 -19.64 6.07 -10.57
C ASN A 120 -20.71 5.20 -9.85
N GLY A 121 -21.05 5.56 -8.61
CA GLY A 121 -22.04 4.84 -7.80
C GLY A 121 -21.49 3.62 -7.06
N VAL A 122 -20.23 3.25 -7.24
CA VAL A 122 -19.58 2.15 -6.53
C VAL A 122 -18.78 2.70 -5.35
N LYS A 123 -19.08 2.26 -4.12
CA LYS A 123 -18.32 2.61 -2.92
C LYS A 123 -16.94 1.93 -2.98
N MET A 124 -15.89 2.71 -2.73
CA MET A 124 -14.51 2.24 -2.84
C MET A 124 -13.65 2.76 -1.68
N GLY A 125 -12.67 1.97 -1.29
CA GLY A 125 -11.52 2.39 -0.51
C GLY A 125 -10.33 2.74 -1.39
N GLU A 126 -9.17 2.87 -0.75
CA GLU A 126 -7.90 3.17 -1.44
C GLU A 126 -7.53 2.07 -2.42
N THR A 127 -7.81 0.82 -2.10
CA THR A 127 -7.59 -0.34 -2.98
C THR A 127 -8.32 -0.18 -4.31
N GLY A 128 -9.61 0.13 -4.28
CA GLY A 128 -10.42 0.32 -5.48
C GLY A 128 -9.96 1.52 -6.31
N VAL A 129 -9.73 2.67 -5.67
CA VAL A 129 -9.27 3.89 -6.36
C VAL A 129 -7.91 3.68 -7.03
N ASN A 130 -6.96 3.09 -6.30
CA ASN A 130 -5.62 2.82 -6.82
C ASN A 130 -5.64 1.75 -7.93
N ALA A 131 -6.53 0.76 -7.84
CA ALA A 131 -6.74 -0.22 -8.91
C ALA A 131 -7.30 0.43 -10.18
N LEU A 132 -8.24 1.38 -10.06
CA LEU A 132 -8.73 2.17 -11.20
C LEU A 132 -7.62 2.99 -11.84
N LEU A 133 -6.77 3.64 -11.04
CA LEU A 133 -5.62 4.40 -11.55
C LEU A 133 -4.61 3.49 -12.27
N CYS A 134 -4.27 2.33 -11.69
CA CYS A 134 -3.43 1.34 -12.35
C CYS A 134 -4.06 0.86 -13.67
N GLY A 135 -5.37 0.57 -13.67
CA GLY A 135 -6.11 0.17 -14.87
C GLY A 135 -6.08 1.24 -15.96
N ALA A 136 -6.24 2.53 -15.61
CA ALA A 136 -6.12 3.64 -16.55
C ALA A 136 -4.71 3.77 -17.16
N LEU A 137 -3.69 3.30 -16.45
CA LEU A 137 -2.29 3.21 -16.93
C LEU A 137 -2.02 1.92 -17.72
N GLY A 138 -2.99 1.01 -17.84
CA GLY A 138 -2.82 -0.30 -18.47
C GLY A 138 -2.05 -1.31 -17.60
N VAL A 139 -2.00 -1.10 -16.29
CA VAL A 139 -1.23 -1.93 -15.35
C VAL A 139 -2.20 -2.76 -14.49
N PRO A 140 -2.24 -4.09 -14.63
CA PRO A 140 -3.09 -4.94 -13.81
C PRO A 140 -2.59 -5.00 -12.35
N VAL A 141 -3.51 -5.01 -11.39
CA VAL A 141 -3.19 -5.34 -10.00
C VAL A 141 -3.19 -6.85 -9.84
N ALA A 142 -2.02 -7.43 -9.61
CA ALA A 142 -1.82 -8.88 -9.54
C ALA A 142 -1.81 -9.43 -8.11
N LEU A 143 -1.64 -8.57 -7.10
CA LEU A 143 -1.60 -8.96 -5.69
C LEU A 143 -2.14 -7.83 -4.82
N ALA A 144 -2.97 -8.18 -3.83
CA ALA A 144 -3.28 -7.31 -2.69
C ALA A 144 -3.08 -8.11 -1.39
N THR A 145 -2.40 -7.51 -0.42
CA THR A 145 -2.18 -8.11 0.90
C THR A 145 -2.69 -7.19 2.00
N GLY A 146 -3.32 -7.76 3.00
CA GLY A 146 -3.89 -7.10 4.16
C GLY A 146 -4.62 -8.12 5.04
N ASP A 147 -5.57 -7.64 5.81
CA ASP A 147 -6.45 -8.50 6.60
C ASP A 147 -7.55 -9.16 5.75
N ASP A 148 -8.38 -10.00 6.39
CA ASP A 148 -9.49 -10.69 5.72
C ASP A 148 -10.49 -9.72 5.08
N ALA A 149 -10.72 -8.58 5.72
CA ALA A 149 -11.66 -7.57 5.25
C ALA A 149 -11.15 -6.89 3.97
N LEU A 150 -9.86 -6.52 3.91
CA LEU A 150 -9.23 -6.06 2.68
C LEU A 150 -9.28 -7.13 1.59
N CYS A 151 -8.94 -8.37 1.92
CA CYS A 151 -8.95 -9.45 0.92
C CYS A 151 -10.35 -9.69 0.35
N ALA A 152 -11.41 -9.46 1.12
CA ALA A 152 -12.80 -9.49 0.65
C ALA A 152 -13.13 -8.28 -0.24
N GLU A 153 -12.67 -7.08 0.11
CA GLU A 153 -12.86 -5.85 -0.67
C GLU A 153 -12.16 -5.92 -2.05
N ALA A 154 -10.99 -6.56 -2.11
CA ALA A 154 -10.17 -6.62 -3.32
C ALA A 154 -10.63 -7.68 -4.36
N ARG A 155 -11.67 -8.47 -4.07
CA ARG A 155 -12.25 -9.49 -4.97
C ARG A 155 -13.40 -8.94 -5.80
#